data_6a7485889bc287835629a6d1dbb6ab21
#
_entry.id   6a7485889bc287835629a6d1dbb6ab21
#
_cell.length_a   1.000
_cell.length_b   1.000
_cell.length_c   1.000
_cell.angle_alpha   90.00
_cell.angle_beta   90.00
_cell.angle_gamma   90.00
#
_symmetry.space_group_name_H-M   'P 1'
#
loop_
_entity.id
_entity.type
_entity.pdbx_description
1 polymer ?
#
loop_
_entity_poly.entity_id
_entity_poly.type
_entity_poly.pdbx_seq_one_letter_code
_entity_poly.pdbx_strand_id
1 'polypeptide(L)'
;MSDSIPHPALSGRRVLIPGGTGGVGEGAVRSYLAAGAQVVVPTRSKERAEEFRLLLGEAATARLHLFEHDYTDFAGAEALVATMVDRLGGVDDVVAPIGGWWHGKRLWEIDEADWQAAFVSLATAHMAVLRAALPRMTRQGAYFIVVGEAAHVPIPGSGLVSMEQTALQMMHQVLAVELQGAKRVFLLELGPVATRFVEAVDPAQVTSAQIGAVAVTASASTRPGSSVRLLNRAQAEEALVSLGAAR
;
A
#
# COMPACT_ATOMS: atom_id res chain seq x y z
N MET A 1 20.13 16.69 -4.72
CA MET A 1 20.77 15.37 -4.77
C MET A 1 19.73 14.40 -4.25
N SER A 2 19.22 13.50 -5.07
CA SER A 2 18.28 12.46 -4.63
C SER A 2 19.07 11.42 -3.87
N ASP A 3 19.01 11.44 -2.54
CA ASP A 3 19.55 10.37 -1.72
C ASP A 3 18.78 9.10 -2.05
N SER A 4 19.34 8.26 -2.92
CA SER A 4 18.74 6.98 -3.24
C SER A 4 18.85 6.08 -2.02
N ILE A 5 17.71 5.75 -1.41
CA ILE A 5 17.66 4.79 -0.29
C ILE A 5 18.06 3.43 -0.85
N PRO A 6 19.12 2.77 -0.34
CA PRO A 6 19.52 1.46 -0.83
C PRO A 6 18.45 0.41 -0.50
N HIS A 7 18.11 -0.42 -1.48
CA HIS A 7 17.12 -1.48 -1.34
C HIS A 7 17.78 -2.87 -1.31
N PRO A 8 17.31 -3.79 -0.47
CA PRO A 8 17.66 -5.20 -0.61
C PRO A 8 17.13 -5.74 -1.94
N ALA A 9 17.85 -6.69 -2.53
CA ALA A 9 17.45 -7.30 -3.80
C ALA A 9 16.19 -8.16 -3.62
N LEU A 10 15.20 -7.94 -4.48
CA LEU A 10 13.94 -8.69 -4.55
C LEU A 10 13.72 -9.27 -5.97
N SER A 11 14.81 -9.63 -6.65
CA SER A 11 14.76 -10.20 -8.00
C SER A 11 13.85 -11.42 -8.05
N GLY A 12 12.92 -11.42 -9.02
CA GLY A 12 11.93 -12.49 -9.18
C GLY A 12 10.72 -12.42 -8.26
N ARG A 13 10.66 -11.52 -7.26
CA ARG A 13 9.46 -11.30 -6.46
C ARG A 13 8.37 -10.63 -7.28
N ARG A 14 7.15 -11.06 -7.10
CA ARG A 14 5.94 -10.60 -7.80
C ARG A 14 5.07 -9.84 -6.81
N VAL A 15 4.94 -8.56 -7.05
CA VAL A 15 4.33 -7.62 -6.09
C VAL A 15 3.10 -6.98 -6.71
N LEU A 16 1.95 -7.06 -6.02
CA LEU A 16 0.73 -6.39 -6.38
C LEU A 16 0.60 -5.08 -5.58
N ILE A 17 0.38 -3.97 -6.26
CA ILE A 17 0.23 -2.65 -5.61
C ILE A 17 -1.09 -2.00 -6.07
N PRO A 18 -2.25 -2.40 -5.52
CA PRO A 18 -3.51 -1.69 -5.73
C PRO A 18 -3.41 -0.30 -5.09
N GLY A 19 -3.80 0.75 -5.83
CA GLY A 19 -3.53 2.14 -5.43
C GLY A 19 -2.11 2.62 -5.76
N GLY A 20 -1.33 1.84 -6.52
CA GLY A 20 0.05 2.14 -6.91
C GLY A 20 0.22 3.45 -7.68
N THR A 21 -0.82 3.94 -8.36
CA THR A 21 -0.81 5.24 -9.05
C THR A 21 -1.03 6.45 -8.12
N GLY A 22 -1.36 6.23 -6.85
CA GLY A 22 -1.49 7.26 -5.82
C GLY A 22 -0.16 7.77 -5.29
N GLY A 23 -0.19 8.82 -4.45
CA GLY A 23 1.04 9.45 -3.93
C GLY A 23 1.93 8.51 -3.11
N VAL A 24 1.33 7.75 -2.18
CA VAL A 24 2.05 6.74 -1.39
C VAL A 24 2.43 5.54 -2.25
N GLY A 25 1.50 5.08 -3.10
CA GLY A 25 1.69 3.92 -3.97
C GLY A 25 2.84 4.09 -4.97
N GLU A 26 3.02 5.29 -5.52
CA GLU A 26 4.14 5.62 -6.41
C GLU A 26 5.50 5.32 -5.75
N GLY A 27 5.67 5.71 -4.50
CA GLY A 27 6.91 5.44 -3.76
C GLY A 27 7.17 3.94 -3.60
N ALA A 28 6.13 3.16 -3.29
CA ALA A 28 6.23 1.69 -3.25
C ALA A 28 6.59 1.12 -4.62
N VAL A 29 5.92 1.54 -5.70
CA VAL A 29 6.22 1.08 -7.07
C VAL A 29 7.68 1.33 -7.42
N ARG A 30 8.18 2.56 -7.22
CA ARG A 30 9.58 2.92 -7.49
C ARG A 30 10.56 2.05 -6.70
N SER A 31 10.31 1.86 -5.41
CA SER A 31 11.18 1.09 -4.52
C SER A 31 11.24 -0.40 -4.89
N TYR A 32 10.09 -1.02 -5.18
CA TYR A 32 10.07 -2.43 -5.61
C TYR A 32 10.70 -2.64 -6.98
N LEU A 33 10.50 -1.71 -7.93
CA LEU A 33 11.17 -1.76 -9.23
C LEU A 33 12.69 -1.61 -9.07
N ALA A 34 13.16 -0.70 -8.23
CA ALA A 34 14.58 -0.52 -7.92
C ALA A 34 15.19 -1.76 -7.24
N ALA A 35 14.41 -2.46 -6.41
CA ALA A 35 14.79 -3.73 -5.80
C ALA A 35 14.79 -4.93 -6.77
N GLY A 36 14.34 -4.75 -8.02
CA GLY A 36 14.34 -5.79 -9.07
C GLY A 36 13.08 -6.66 -9.11
N ALA A 37 12.03 -6.30 -8.38
CA ALA A 37 10.77 -7.04 -8.37
C ALA A 37 9.96 -6.85 -9.67
N GLN A 38 9.09 -7.82 -9.97
CA GLN A 38 8.00 -7.69 -10.94
C GLN A 38 6.84 -6.99 -10.24
N VAL A 39 6.43 -5.83 -10.71
CA VAL A 39 5.42 -4.98 -10.04
C VAL A 39 4.17 -4.88 -10.90
N VAL A 40 3.04 -5.33 -10.34
CA VAL A 40 1.71 -5.20 -10.95
C VAL A 40 0.99 -4.03 -10.30
N VAL A 41 0.52 -3.11 -11.13
CA VAL A 41 -0.31 -1.97 -10.71
C VAL A 41 -1.60 -1.99 -11.52
N PRO A 42 -2.77 -2.19 -10.88
CA PRO A 42 -4.03 -2.05 -11.57
C PRO A 42 -4.32 -0.56 -11.85
N THR A 43 -4.84 -0.29 -13.04
CA THR A 43 -5.26 1.03 -13.49
C THR A 43 -6.68 0.98 -14.02
N ARG A 44 -7.42 2.09 -13.90
CA ARG A 44 -8.82 2.15 -14.35
C ARG A 44 -8.97 2.32 -15.86
N SER A 45 -7.91 2.73 -16.56
CA SER A 45 -7.91 2.90 -18.01
C SER A 45 -6.49 2.87 -18.57
N LYS A 46 -6.39 2.74 -19.89
CA LYS A 46 -5.11 2.78 -20.62
C LYS A 46 -4.44 4.15 -20.53
N GLU A 47 -5.23 5.22 -20.56
CA GLU A 47 -4.72 6.59 -20.46
C GLU A 47 -4.02 6.79 -19.11
N ARG A 48 -4.63 6.36 -18.00
CA ARG A 48 -4.01 6.40 -16.67
C ARG A 48 -2.77 5.52 -16.55
N ALA A 49 -2.75 4.38 -17.25
CA ALA A 49 -1.58 3.54 -17.31
C ALA A 49 -0.41 4.26 -18.00
N GLU A 50 -0.68 4.94 -19.11
CA GLU A 50 0.34 5.67 -19.85
C GLU A 50 0.83 6.91 -19.10
N GLU A 51 -0.09 7.70 -18.52
CA GLU A 51 0.25 8.82 -17.65
C GLU A 51 1.19 8.38 -16.51
N PHE A 52 0.88 7.25 -15.88
CA PHE A 52 1.70 6.74 -14.79
C PHE A 52 3.06 6.22 -15.28
N ARG A 53 3.12 5.63 -16.46
CA ARG A 53 4.39 5.22 -17.09
C ARG A 53 5.29 6.42 -17.37
N LEU A 54 4.72 7.48 -17.94
CA LEU A 54 5.43 8.74 -18.19
C LEU A 54 5.93 9.39 -16.87
N LEU A 55 5.10 9.39 -15.83
CA LEU A 55 5.47 9.89 -14.51
C LEU A 55 6.66 9.14 -13.90
N LEU A 56 6.70 7.83 -14.06
CA LEU A 56 7.80 7.00 -13.56
C LEU A 56 9.10 7.22 -14.34
N GLY A 57 9.01 7.60 -15.62
CA GLY A 57 10.19 7.82 -16.48
C GLY A 57 11.07 6.58 -16.56
N GLU A 58 12.38 6.72 -16.31
CA GLU A 58 13.36 5.62 -16.35
C GLU A 58 13.06 4.48 -15.37
N ALA A 59 12.31 4.72 -14.29
CA ALA A 59 11.89 3.66 -13.37
C ALA A 59 10.86 2.72 -13.98
N ALA A 60 10.16 3.10 -15.06
CA ALA A 60 9.19 2.28 -15.77
C ALA A 60 9.88 1.20 -16.65
N THR A 61 10.51 0.25 -16.02
CA THR A 61 11.23 -0.85 -16.68
C THR A 61 10.25 -1.93 -17.20
N ALA A 62 10.79 -2.94 -17.92
CA ALA A 62 10.02 -4.11 -18.37
C ALA A 62 9.41 -4.93 -17.21
N ARG A 63 9.80 -4.67 -15.96
CA ARG A 63 9.23 -5.29 -14.75
C ARG A 63 7.98 -4.62 -14.25
N LEU A 64 7.56 -3.48 -14.83
CA LEU A 64 6.31 -2.81 -14.52
C LEU A 64 5.18 -3.36 -15.40
N HIS A 65 4.16 -3.92 -14.77
CA HIS A 65 2.96 -4.46 -15.40
C HIS A 65 1.75 -3.60 -15.01
N LEU A 66 1.25 -2.82 -15.94
CA LEU A 66 0.04 -2.02 -15.77
C LEU A 66 -1.14 -2.80 -16.32
N PHE A 67 -2.05 -3.22 -15.45
CA PHE A 67 -3.23 -3.99 -15.82
C PHE A 67 -4.46 -3.09 -15.76
N GLU A 68 -5.23 -3.05 -16.84
CA GLU A 68 -6.54 -2.40 -16.82
C GLU A 68 -7.53 -3.30 -16.09
N HIS A 69 -7.75 -3.03 -14.81
CA HIS A 69 -8.63 -3.78 -13.93
C HIS A 69 -9.27 -2.87 -12.89
N ASP A 70 -10.55 -3.08 -12.64
CA ASP A 70 -11.22 -2.58 -11.45
C ASP A 70 -11.14 -3.64 -10.34
N TYR A 71 -10.58 -3.26 -9.21
CA TYR A 71 -10.42 -4.11 -8.02
C TYR A 71 -11.29 -3.65 -6.84
N THR A 72 -12.22 -2.74 -7.09
CA THR A 72 -13.03 -2.10 -6.04
C THR A 72 -14.14 -3.00 -5.51
N ASP A 73 -14.39 -4.13 -6.17
CA ASP A 73 -15.29 -5.17 -5.72
C ASP A 73 -14.62 -6.56 -5.67
N PHE A 74 -15.33 -7.55 -5.12
CA PHE A 74 -14.81 -8.90 -4.94
C PHE A 74 -14.52 -9.62 -6.25
N ALA A 75 -15.34 -9.43 -7.29
CA ALA A 75 -15.17 -10.09 -8.57
C ALA A 75 -13.97 -9.49 -9.34
N GLY A 76 -13.85 -8.17 -9.33
CA GLY A 76 -12.73 -7.46 -9.96
C GLY A 76 -11.39 -7.75 -9.29
N ALA A 77 -11.34 -7.77 -7.95
CA ALA A 77 -10.13 -8.13 -7.23
C ALA A 77 -9.72 -9.60 -7.49
N GLU A 78 -10.68 -10.53 -7.54
CA GLU A 78 -10.43 -11.93 -7.89
C GLU A 78 -9.86 -12.07 -9.31
N ALA A 79 -10.45 -11.37 -10.29
CA ALA A 79 -9.99 -11.38 -11.68
C ALA A 79 -8.59 -10.76 -11.83
N LEU A 80 -8.30 -9.69 -11.09
CA LEU A 80 -6.97 -9.05 -11.05
C LEU A 80 -5.90 -10.04 -10.57
N VAL A 81 -6.15 -10.68 -9.43
CA VAL A 81 -5.18 -11.61 -8.84
C VAL A 81 -5.02 -12.87 -9.70
N ALA A 82 -6.11 -13.39 -10.28
CA ALA A 82 -6.04 -14.50 -11.22
C ALA A 82 -5.19 -14.13 -12.45
N THR A 83 -5.41 -12.96 -13.04
CA THR A 83 -4.60 -12.46 -14.17
C THR A 83 -3.11 -12.36 -13.80
N MET A 84 -2.81 -11.88 -12.59
CA MET A 84 -1.42 -11.82 -12.13
C MET A 84 -0.80 -13.21 -11.97
N VAL A 85 -1.53 -14.17 -11.39
CA VAL A 85 -1.08 -15.56 -11.25
C VAL A 85 -0.83 -16.19 -12.62
N ASP A 86 -1.75 -16.02 -13.57
CA ASP A 86 -1.63 -16.58 -14.92
C ASP A 86 -0.43 -16.01 -15.69
N ARG A 87 -0.17 -14.72 -15.56
CA ARG A 87 0.91 -14.04 -16.29
C ARG A 87 2.28 -14.16 -15.66
N LEU A 88 2.34 -14.13 -14.32
CA LEU A 88 3.60 -14.07 -13.58
C LEU A 88 3.86 -15.32 -12.73
N GLY A 89 2.93 -16.27 -12.67
CA GLY A 89 3.06 -17.52 -11.93
C GLY A 89 2.79 -17.43 -10.43
N GLY A 90 2.27 -16.31 -9.93
CA GLY A 90 1.89 -16.18 -8.50
C GLY A 90 1.95 -14.76 -7.96
N VAL A 91 1.73 -14.65 -6.64
CA VAL A 91 1.82 -13.42 -5.86
C VAL A 91 2.75 -13.65 -4.68
N ASP A 92 3.75 -12.81 -4.51
CA ASP A 92 4.64 -12.87 -3.34
C ASP A 92 4.25 -11.80 -2.32
N ASP A 93 4.20 -10.54 -2.73
CA ASP A 93 3.88 -9.44 -1.83
C ASP A 93 2.66 -8.64 -2.33
N VAL A 94 1.96 -8.01 -1.39
CA VAL A 94 0.91 -7.02 -1.68
C VAL A 94 1.17 -5.77 -0.85
N VAL A 95 1.20 -4.61 -1.49
CA VAL A 95 1.19 -3.32 -0.80
C VAL A 95 -0.11 -2.61 -1.18
N ALA A 96 -0.98 -2.37 -0.22
CA ALA A 96 -2.33 -1.88 -0.45
C ALA A 96 -2.54 -0.45 0.08
N PRO A 97 -1.95 0.60 -0.54
CA PRO A 97 -2.24 1.99 -0.23
C PRO A 97 -3.54 2.42 -0.95
N ILE A 98 -4.61 1.68 -0.66
CA ILE A 98 -5.94 1.94 -1.22
C ILE A 98 -6.60 3.01 -0.38
N GLY A 99 -7.09 4.08 -0.99
CA GLY A 99 -7.79 5.12 -0.27
C GLY A 99 -7.52 6.50 -0.83
N GLY A 100 -7.88 7.49 -0.03
CA GLY A 100 -7.71 8.90 -0.33
C GLY A 100 -8.12 9.71 0.89
N TRP A 101 -7.78 11.00 0.86
CA TRP A 101 -8.24 11.92 1.87
C TRP A 101 -9.65 12.41 1.54
N TRP A 102 -10.55 12.37 2.54
CA TRP A 102 -11.88 12.94 2.46
C TRP A 102 -12.10 13.87 3.67
N HIS A 103 -12.62 15.03 3.43
CA HIS A 103 -12.87 16.05 4.44
C HIS A 103 -14.02 16.98 4.01
N GLY A 104 -14.75 17.54 4.95
CA GLY A 104 -15.67 18.64 4.67
C GLY A 104 -17.00 18.60 5.41
N LYS A 105 -17.42 17.44 5.95
CA LYS A 105 -18.69 17.30 6.65
C LYS A 105 -18.49 16.74 8.06
N ARG A 106 -19.32 17.19 9.01
CA ARG A 106 -19.42 16.56 10.32
C ARG A 106 -20.16 15.24 10.20
N LEU A 107 -19.96 14.31 11.12
CA LEU A 107 -20.54 12.96 11.04
C LEU A 107 -22.07 12.96 10.90
N TRP A 108 -22.77 13.91 11.53
CA TRP A 108 -24.23 14.01 11.42
C TRP A 108 -24.74 14.75 10.17
N GLU A 109 -23.82 15.24 9.32
CA GLU A 109 -24.10 15.88 8.04
C GLU A 109 -23.80 14.97 6.86
N ILE A 110 -23.27 13.77 7.12
CA ILE A 110 -22.93 12.76 6.12
C ILE A 110 -24.19 12.28 5.40
N ASP A 111 -24.18 12.32 4.10
CA ASP A 111 -25.21 11.68 3.27
C ASP A 111 -24.79 10.27 2.81
N GLU A 112 -25.70 9.58 2.14
CA GLU A 112 -25.47 8.21 1.67
C GLU A 112 -24.34 8.16 0.62
N ALA A 113 -24.21 9.16 -0.24
CA ALA A 113 -23.16 9.21 -1.25
C ALA A 113 -21.77 9.35 -0.62
N ASP A 114 -21.62 10.21 0.39
CA ASP A 114 -20.40 10.33 1.18
C ASP A 114 -20.04 9.00 1.85
N TRP A 115 -21.04 8.37 2.50
CA TRP A 115 -20.85 7.08 3.17
C TRP A 115 -20.37 6.00 2.20
N GLN A 116 -21.02 5.88 1.04
CA GLN A 116 -20.63 4.92 0.01
C GLN A 116 -19.23 5.18 -0.53
N ALA A 117 -18.90 6.44 -0.84
CA ALA A 117 -17.62 6.78 -1.46
C ALA A 117 -16.43 6.70 -0.49
N ALA A 118 -16.59 7.24 0.73
CA ALA A 118 -15.48 7.44 1.66
C ALA A 118 -15.33 6.34 2.73
N PHE A 119 -16.31 5.43 2.84
CA PHE A 119 -16.24 4.31 3.77
C PHE A 119 -16.50 2.98 3.08
N VAL A 120 -17.70 2.75 2.54
CA VAL A 120 -18.09 1.43 2.02
C VAL A 120 -17.21 0.99 0.85
N SER A 121 -16.99 1.87 -0.13
CA SER A 121 -16.19 1.52 -1.32
C SER A 121 -14.74 1.24 -0.95
N LEU A 122 -14.14 2.01 -0.02
CA LEU A 122 -12.76 1.80 0.41
C LEU A 122 -12.60 0.53 1.24
N ALA A 123 -13.46 0.32 2.23
CA ALA A 123 -13.44 -0.88 3.05
C ALA A 123 -13.70 -2.14 2.20
N THR A 124 -14.60 -2.06 1.22
CA THR A 124 -14.88 -3.15 0.27
C THR A 124 -13.64 -3.47 -0.58
N ALA A 125 -12.97 -2.45 -1.14
CA ALA A 125 -11.77 -2.66 -1.96
C ALA A 125 -10.63 -3.34 -1.17
N HIS A 126 -10.39 -2.91 0.08
CA HIS A 126 -9.40 -3.55 0.95
C HIS A 126 -9.75 -5.01 1.23
N MET A 127 -10.99 -5.30 1.62
CA MET A 127 -11.43 -6.66 1.88
C MET A 127 -11.39 -7.55 0.62
N ALA A 128 -11.79 -7.01 -0.53
CA ALA A 128 -11.78 -7.72 -1.80
C ALA A 128 -10.36 -8.13 -2.23
N VAL A 129 -9.42 -7.19 -2.17
CA VAL A 129 -8.00 -7.46 -2.49
C VAL A 129 -7.39 -8.44 -1.50
N LEU A 130 -7.63 -8.27 -0.20
CA LEU A 130 -7.16 -9.19 0.83
C LEU A 130 -7.62 -10.61 0.57
N ARG A 131 -8.94 -10.79 0.38
CA ARG A 131 -9.57 -12.10 0.13
C ARG A 131 -9.03 -12.78 -1.13
N ALA A 132 -8.81 -12.00 -2.20
CA ALA A 132 -8.30 -12.54 -3.45
C ALA A 132 -6.82 -12.91 -3.37
N ALA A 133 -5.99 -12.06 -2.76
CA ALA A 133 -4.53 -12.19 -2.80
C ALA A 133 -3.98 -13.09 -1.68
N LEU A 134 -4.41 -12.90 -0.43
CA LEU A 134 -3.79 -13.53 0.74
C LEU A 134 -3.70 -15.07 0.65
N PRO A 135 -4.74 -15.81 0.21
CA PRO A 135 -4.65 -17.27 0.05
C PRO A 135 -3.63 -17.71 -1.01
N ARG A 136 -3.41 -16.87 -2.05
CA ARG A 136 -2.53 -17.15 -3.19
C ARG A 136 -1.09 -16.70 -3.00
N MET A 137 -0.83 -15.93 -1.95
CA MET A 137 0.52 -15.46 -1.63
C MET A 137 1.40 -16.63 -1.19
N THR A 138 2.69 -16.53 -1.53
CA THR A 138 3.69 -17.46 -1.02
C THR A 138 3.82 -17.34 0.50
N ARG A 139 4.32 -18.37 1.15
CA ARG A 139 4.50 -18.39 2.62
C ARG A 139 5.45 -17.29 3.11
N GLN A 140 6.45 -16.95 2.31
CA GLN A 140 7.43 -15.89 2.63
C GLN A 140 6.97 -14.49 2.22
N GLY A 141 5.83 -14.38 1.56
CA GLY A 141 5.28 -13.13 1.11
C GLY A 141 4.82 -12.24 2.27
N ALA A 142 4.68 -10.95 1.99
CA ALA A 142 4.25 -9.94 2.94
C ALA A 142 3.05 -9.15 2.38
N TYR A 143 1.98 -9.04 3.17
CA TYR A 143 0.84 -8.19 2.88
C TYR A 143 0.93 -6.92 3.72
N PHE A 144 0.87 -5.75 3.10
CA PHE A 144 0.92 -4.46 3.76
C PHE A 144 -0.43 -3.76 3.66
N ILE A 145 -1.07 -3.57 4.80
CA ILE A 145 -2.21 -2.67 4.95
C ILE A 145 -1.63 -1.29 5.26
N VAL A 146 -2.11 -0.25 4.59
CA VAL A 146 -1.64 1.12 4.80
C VAL A 146 -2.77 1.93 5.38
N VAL A 147 -2.53 2.56 6.53
CA VAL A 147 -3.46 3.48 7.19
C VAL A 147 -2.75 4.78 7.56
N GLY A 148 -3.51 5.83 7.76
CA GLY A 148 -2.98 7.09 8.29
C GLY A 148 -3.21 7.23 9.79
N GLU A 149 -2.64 8.26 10.37
CA GLU A 149 -2.80 8.65 11.78
C GLU A 149 -4.27 8.88 12.18
N ALA A 150 -5.15 9.16 11.19
CA ALA A 150 -6.59 9.29 11.41
C ALA A 150 -7.24 8.03 12.01
N ALA A 151 -6.59 6.87 11.99
CA ALA A 151 -7.00 5.67 12.71
C ALA A 151 -6.96 5.84 14.24
N HIS A 152 -6.15 6.76 14.74
CA HIS A 152 -5.92 6.99 16.18
C HIS A 152 -6.30 8.40 16.65
N VAL A 153 -6.17 9.38 15.76
CA VAL A 153 -6.39 10.79 16.06
C VAL A 153 -7.72 11.22 15.44
N PRO A 154 -8.71 11.64 16.26
CA PRO A 154 -9.96 12.12 15.71
C PRO A 154 -9.75 13.44 14.97
N ILE A 155 -10.11 13.46 13.68
CA ILE A 155 -9.97 14.64 12.83
C ILE A 155 -11.36 15.17 12.50
N PRO A 156 -11.76 16.34 13.07
CA PRO A 156 -13.05 16.96 12.77
C PRO A 156 -13.23 17.15 11.25
N GLY A 157 -14.39 16.75 10.73
CA GLY A 157 -14.70 16.82 9.30
C GLY A 157 -14.14 15.68 8.45
N SER A 158 -13.34 14.75 9.02
CA SER A 158 -12.81 13.56 8.33
C SER A 158 -13.21 12.25 9.03
N GLY A 159 -14.36 12.23 9.69
CA GLY A 159 -14.79 11.10 10.49
C GLY A 159 -14.93 9.79 9.72
N LEU A 160 -15.32 9.83 8.43
CA LEU A 160 -15.40 8.63 7.59
C LEU A 160 -14.03 8.00 7.35
N VAL A 161 -13.01 8.82 7.13
CA VAL A 161 -11.61 8.35 7.00
C VAL A 161 -11.14 7.72 8.31
N SER A 162 -11.39 8.38 9.45
CA SER A 162 -11.02 7.84 10.76
C SER A 162 -11.68 6.48 11.03
N MET A 163 -12.97 6.34 10.72
CA MET A 163 -13.72 5.09 10.89
C MET A 163 -13.18 3.99 9.96
N GLU A 164 -12.96 4.29 8.70
CA GLU A 164 -12.44 3.33 7.71
C GLU A 164 -11.05 2.83 8.13
N GLN A 165 -10.14 3.73 8.47
CA GLN A 165 -8.78 3.36 8.85
C GLN A 165 -8.71 2.61 10.19
N THR A 166 -9.59 2.93 11.14
CA THR A 166 -9.73 2.14 12.38
C THR A 166 -10.26 0.73 12.07
N ALA A 167 -11.19 0.57 11.13
CA ALA A 167 -11.65 -0.74 10.69
C ALA A 167 -10.52 -1.56 10.05
N LEU A 168 -9.66 -0.96 9.25
CA LEU A 168 -8.48 -1.62 8.66
C LEU A 168 -7.44 -2.01 9.73
N GLN A 169 -7.25 -1.18 10.74
CA GLN A 169 -6.40 -1.51 11.88
C GLN A 169 -6.93 -2.74 12.63
N MET A 170 -8.23 -2.79 12.90
CA MET A 170 -8.85 -3.97 13.51
C MET A 170 -8.75 -5.19 12.60
N MET A 171 -8.93 -5.03 11.28
CA MET A 171 -8.73 -6.12 10.31
C MET A 171 -7.31 -6.71 10.42
N HIS A 172 -6.27 -5.88 10.54
CA HIS A 172 -4.90 -6.34 10.76
C HIS A 172 -4.77 -7.16 12.05
N GLN A 173 -5.36 -6.70 13.16
CA GLN A 173 -5.31 -7.41 14.45
C GLN A 173 -6.00 -8.77 14.38
N VAL A 174 -7.18 -8.85 13.75
CA VAL A 174 -7.90 -10.10 13.53
C VAL A 174 -7.08 -11.07 12.68
N LEU A 175 -6.49 -10.59 11.58
CA LEU A 175 -5.63 -11.42 10.72
C LEU A 175 -4.41 -11.95 11.46
N ALA A 176 -3.80 -11.17 12.37
CA ALA A 176 -2.67 -11.63 13.17
C ALA A 176 -3.04 -12.83 14.05
N VAL A 177 -4.26 -12.85 14.59
CA VAL A 177 -4.78 -13.96 15.39
C VAL A 177 -5.17 -15.17 14.51
N GLU A 178 -5.89 -14.93 13.41
CA GLU A 178 -6.39 -16.00 12.53
C GLU A 178 -5.26 -16.72 11.80
N LEU A 179 -4.24 -16.00 11.36
CA LEU A 179 -3.13 -16.54 10.57
C LEU A 179 -2.09 -17.30 11.42
N GLN A 180 -2.00 -17.04 12.72
CA GLN A 180 -1.05 -17.71 13.63
C GLN A 180 0.38 -17.80 13.07
N GLY A 181 0.81 -16.77 12.35
CA GLY A 181 2.13 -16.71 11.71
C GLY A 181 2.26 -17.46 10.37
N ALA A 182 1.18 -18.04 9.84
CA ALA A 182 1.20 -18.73 8.54
C ALA A 182 1.49 -17.77 7.36
N LYS A 183 1.16 -16.50 7.52
CA LYS A 183 1.42 -15.40 6.57
C LYS A 183 1.90 -14.16 7.33
N ARG A 184 2.66 -13.31 6.65
CA ARG A 184 3.15 -12.04 7.22
C ARG A 184 2.23 -10.90 6.78
N VAL A 185 1.53 -10.29 7.72
CA VAL A 185 0.70 -9.11 7.47
C VAL A 185 1.24 -7.95 8.28
N PHE A 186 1.60 -6.88 7.62
CA PHE A 186 2.09 -5.64 8.23
C PHE A 186 1.01 -4.57 8.15
N LEU A 187 0.94 -3.73 9.18
CA LEU A 187 0.20 -2.48 9.17
C LEU A 187 1.21 -1.33 9.11
N LEU A 188 1.19 -0.54 8.04
CA LEU A 188 1.97 0.69 7.95
C LEU A 188 1.10 1.86 8.39
N GLU A 189 1.43 2.44 9.53
CA GLU A 189 0.72 3.59 10.11
C GLU A 189 1.45 4.87 9.74
N LEU A 190 0.84 5.70 8.89
CA LEU A 190 1.48 6.87 8.30
C LEU A 190 1.04 8.16 8.99
N GLY A 191 1.99 9.04 9.28
CA GLY A 191 1.71 10.46 9.50
C GLY A 191 1.45 11.19 8.17
N PRO A 192 1.49 12.53 8.18
CA PRO A 192 1.45 13.30 6.95
C PRO A 192 2.60 12.91 6.01
N VAL A 193 2.26 12.58 4.76
CA VAL A 193 3.23 12.06 3.79
C VAL A 193 3.60 13.13 2.77
N ALA A 194 4.89 13.36 2.59
CA ALA A 194 5.40 14.14 1.47
C ALA A 194 5.23 13.36 0.16
N THR A 195 4.23 13.72 -0.61
CA THR A 195 3.92 13.16 -1.93
C THR A 195 3.94 14.26 -2.99
N ARG A 196 3.89 13.88 -4.27
CA ARG A 196 3.80 14.86 -5.39
C ARG A 196 2.53 15.73 -5.36
N PHE A 197 1.54 15.41 -4.52
CA PHE A 197 0.31 16.17 -4.38
C PHE A 197 0.38 17.23 -3.27
N VAL A 198 1.48 17.28 -2.53
CA VAL A 198 1.68 18.23 -1.42
C VAL A 198 2.60 19.35 -1.90
N GLU A 199 2.06 20.59 -1.96
CA GLU A 199 2.81 21.75 -2.45
C GLU A 199 3.86 22.23 -1.44
N ALA A 200 3.52 22.27 -0.15
CA ALA A 200 4.40 22.70 0.93
C ALA A 200 4.78 21.50 1.81
N VAL A 201 5.94 20.91 1.53
CA VAL A 201 6.44 19.74 2.26
C VAL A 201 7.20 20.19 3.52
N ASP A 202 6.75 19.72 4.69
CA ASP A 202 7.55 19.81 5.91
C ASP A 202 8.71 18.80 5.82
N PRO A 203 9.96 19.21 6.03
CA PRO A 203 11.12 18.31 6.03
C PRO A 203 11.04 17.14 7.02
N ALA A 204 10.24 17.27 8.08
CA ALA A 204 10.02 16.19 9.04
C ALA A 204 9.03 15.12 8.56
N GLN A 205 8.23 15.40 7.54
CA GLN A 205 7.27 14.45 6.99
C GLN A 205 7.98 13.22 6.40
N VAL A 206 7.37 12.05 6.60
CA VAL A 206 7.79 10.83 5.92
C VAL A 206 7.53 10.98 4.41
N THR A 207 8.47 10.53 3.59
CA THR A 207 8.32 10.55 2.12
C THR A 207 7.73 9.24 1.60
N SER A 208 7.06 9.30 0.45
CA SER A 208 6.57 8.08 -0.23
C SER A 208 7.72 7.11 -0.56
N ALA A 209 8.91 7.63 -0.85
CA ALA A 209 10.12 6.83 -1.08
C ALA A 209 10.56 6.07 0.18
N GLN A 210 10.53 6.71 1.37
CA GLN A 210 10.85 6.04 2.63
C GLN A 210 9.82 4.94 2.97
N ILE A 211 8.53 5.18 2.74
CA ILE A 211 7.48 4.17 2.93
C ILE A 211 7.72 2.97 2.02
N GLY A 212 8.01 3.21 0.74
CA GLY A 212 8.36 2.17 -0.21
C GLY A 212 9.61 1.37 0.21
N ALA A 213 10.65 2.04 0.69
CA ALA A 213 11.88 1.41 1.19
C ALA A 213 11.60 0.53 2.41
N VAL A 214 10.76 0.97 3.34
CA VAL A 214 10.33 0.18 4.51
C VAL A 214 9.59 -1.08 4.06
N ALA A 215 8.65 -0.97 3.12
CA ALA A 215 7.93 -2.13 2.59
C ALA A 215 8.88 -3.13 1.92
N VAL A 216 9.82 -2.67 1.09
CA VAL A 216 10.86 -3.51 0.45
C VAL A 216 11.75 -4.20 1.49
N THR A 217 12.18 -3.46 2.52
CA THR A 217 13.03 -4.02 3.59
C THR A 217 12.29 -5.08 4.41
N ALA A 218 11.02 -4.82 4.76
CA ALA A 218 10.18 -5.79 5.43
C ALA A 218 9.90 -7.03 4.57
N SER A 219 9.68 -6.87 3.26
CA SER A 219 9.54 -7.99 2.32
C SER A 219 10.76 -8.88 2.29
N ALA A 220 11.96 -8.29 2.27
CA ALA A 220 13.24 -9.02 2.26
C ALA A 220 13.58 -9.68 3.60
N SER A 221 13.02 -9.18 4.70
CA SER A 221 13.28 -9.71 6.05
C SER A 221 12.54 -11.02 6.31
N THR A 222 12.96 -11.73 7.36
CA THR A 222 12.25 -12.92 7.89
C THR A 222 11.33 -12.58 9.06
N ARG A 223 11.20 -11.31 9.43
CA ARG A 223 10.39 -10.89 10.58
C ARG A 223 8.92 -11.25 10.39
N PRO A 224 8.23 -11.64 11.47
CA PRO A 224 6.78 -11.80 11.44
C PRO A 224 6.10 -10.46 11.11
N GLY A 225 4.87 -10.54 10.61
CA GLY A 225 4.04 -9.36 10.39
C GLY A 225 3.79 -8.60 11.69
N SER A 226 3.75 -7.27 11.61
CA SER A 226 3.58 -6.38 12.76
C SER A 226 3.06 -5.01 12.31
N SER A 227 2.66 -4.17 13.26
CA SER A 227 2.46 -2.75 13.02
C SER A 227 3.80 -2.02 12.97
N VAL A 228 3.96 -1.12 12.00
CA VAL A 228 5.15 -0.28 11.79
C VAL A 228 4.70 1.16 11.69
N ARG A 229 5.08 1.97 12.66
CA ARG A 229 4.72 3.39 12.70
C ARG A 229 5.72 4.22 11.90
N LEU A 230 5.21 5.03 11.00
CA LEU A 230 5.95 5.89 10.08
C LEU A 230 5.35 7.29 10.11
N LEU A 231 5.20 7.86 11.32
CA LEU A 231 4.52 9.14 11.50
C LEU A 231 5.39 10.33 11.04
N ASN A 232 6.69 10.12 10.91
CA ASN A 232 7.65 11.11 10.44
C ASN A 232 8.89 10.44 9.84
N ARG A 233 9.80 11.26 9.31
CA ARG A 233 11.05 10.79 8.70
C ARG A 233 11.91 9.96 9.65
N ALA A 234 12.08 10.40 10.90
CA ALA A 234 12.93 9.71 11.87
C ALA A 234 12.42 8.30 12.16
N GLN A 235 11.11 8.13 12.33
CA GLN A 235 10.52 6.80 12.52
C GLN A 235 10.68 5.88 11.30
N ALA A 236 10.65 6.43 10.09
CA ALA A 236 10.94 5.65 8.89
C ALA A 236 12.40 5.17 8.84
N GLU A 237 13.34 6.01 9.24
CA GLU A 237 14.77 5.66 9.35
C GLU A 237 15.01 4.58 10.42
N GLU A 238 14.39 4.71 11.59
CA GLU A 238 14.42 3.69 12.65
C GLU A 238 13.83 2.35 12.17
N ALA A 239 12.71 2.39 11.48
CA ALA A 239 12.08 1.20 10.91
C ALA A 239 12.99 0.49 9.91
N LEU A 240 13.67 1.23 9.02
CA LEU A 240 14.63 0.69 8.06
C LEU A 240 15.79 -0.04 8.75
N VAL A 241 16.35 0.57 9.79
CA VAL A 241 17.43 -0.05 10.59
C VAL A 241 16.92 -1.31 11.28
N SER A 242 15.78 -1.21 11.98
CA SER A 242 15.19 -2.32 12.71
C SER A 242 14.87 -3.51 11.82
N LEU A 243 14.23 -3.29 10.67
CA LEU A 243 13.85 -4.36 9.73
C LEU A 243 15.06 -4.92 8.99
N GLY A 244 16.06 -4.09 8.67
CA GLY A 244 17.30 -4.49 7.98
C GLY A 244 18.25 -5.34 8.81
N ALA A 245 18.22 -5.22 10.12
CA ALA A 245 19.06 -6.00 11.05
C ALA A 245 18.65 -7.48 11.15
N ALA A 246 17.53 -7.89 10.57
CA ALA A 246 16.97 -9.24 10.63
C ALA A 246 17.09 -10.00 9.27
N ARG A 247 18.27 -9.95 8.68
CA ARG A 247 18.61 -10.74 7.48
C ARG A 247 19.16 -12.11 7.83
#